data_da0c79f4ccac8c177de3bd0ff895e420
#
_entry.id   da0c79f4ccac8c177de3bd0ff895e420
#
_cell.length_a   1.000
_cell.length_b   1.000
_cell.length_c   1.000
_cell.angle_alpha   90.00
_cell.angle_beta   90.00
_cell.angle_gamma   90.00
#
_symmetry.space_group_name_H-M   'P 1'
#
loop_
_entity.id
_entity.type
_entity.pdbx_description
1 polymer ?
#
loop_
_entity_poly.entity_id
_entity_poly.type
_entity_poly.pdbx_seq_one_letter_code
_entity_poly.pdbx_strand_id
1 'polypeptide(L)'
;PEINAKLLTKADKIIANPNCSTIQMVVALAPLHEQYKINRLVISTYQSFTGTGAEAVAQYESERDGTEMDESKKPYHYPIFENCIPHCDIFLENDYTKEEMKLVHETRKILGDDTIGVTATAVRVPVHGGHSESINITFENEYDITDVKNLLANSPGVILQDNPSKNEYPMPLFAKNKNEVFVGRLRRDESIPKALNMWCVSDNLRKGAATNAVQIAEYL
;
A
#
# COMPACT_ATOMS: atom_id res chain seq x y z
N PRO A 1 -10.40 6.74 -6.77
CA PRO A 1 -11.54 7.69 -6.90
C PRO A 1 -12.14 8.08 -5.54
N GLU A 2 -12.02 7.28 -4.48
CA GLU A 2 -12.61 7.53 -3.15
C GLU A 2 -12.15 8.86 -2.52
N ILE A 3 -10.99 9.39 -2.91
CA ILE A 3 -10.35 10.54 -2.25
C ILE A 3 -10.56 11.83 -3.06
N ASN A 4 -10.11 11.84 -4.30
CA ASN A 4 -9.95 13.05 -5.09
C ASN A 4 -10.60 13.00 -6.48
N ALA A 5 -11.52 12.06 -6.75
CA ALA A 5 -12.22 11.95 -8.03
C ALA A 5 -12.92 13.25 -8.45
N LYS A 6 -13.39 14.05 -7.47
CA LYS A 6 -14.00 15.38 -7.71
C LYS A 6 -13.09 16.38 -8.43
N LEU A 7 -11.77 16.12 -8.48
CA LEU A 7 -10.82 16.94 -9.23
C LEU A 7 -10.80 16.60 -10.73
N LEU A 8 -11.34 15.43 -11.12
CA LEU A 8 -11.38 14.98 -12.51
C LEU A 8 -12.49 15.69 -13.28
N THR A 9 -12.18 16.05 -14.51
CA THR A 9 -13.12 16.69 -15.43
C THR A 9 -13.07 16.02 -16.80
N LYS A 10 -14.11 16.19 -17.61
CA LYS A 10 -14.13 15.72 -19.01
C LYS A 10 -13.08 16.36 -19.90
N ALA A 11 -12.41 17.43 -19.46
CA ALA A 11 -11.31 18.06 -20.15
C ALA A 11 -9.97 17.34 -19.97
N ASP A 12 -9.85 16.50 -18.93
CA ASP A 12 -8.64 15.74 -18.65
C ASP A 12 -8.45 14.64 -19.71
N LYS A 13 -7.34 14.71 -20.44
CA LYS A 13 -7.02 13.76 -21.53
C LYS A 13 -6.14 12.61 -21.08
N ILE A 14 -5.40 12.80 -19.98
CA ILE A 14 -4.49 11.81 -19.40
C ILE A 14 -4.71 11.78 -17.90
N ILE A 15 -5.04 10.62 -17.37
CA ILE A 15 -5.22 10.39 -15.95
C ILE A 15 -4.25 9.29 -15.53
N ALA A 16 -3.35 9.62 -14.61
CA ALA A 16 -2.39 8.65 -14.09
C ALA A 16 -3.03 7.83 -12.96
N ASN A 17 -3.03 6.51 -13.11
CA ASN A 17 -3.35 5.60 -12.02
C ASN A 17 -2.13 5.55 -11.07
N PRO A 18 -2.29 5.75 -9.77
CA PRO A 18 -1.16 5.78 -8.84
C PRO A 18 -0.46 4.42 -8.69
N ASN A 19 0.66 4.43 -7.98
CA ASN A 19 1.37 3.22 -7.58
C ASN A 19 0.49 2.30 -6.72
N CYS A 20 0.66 0.98 -6.87
CA CYS A 20 -0.19 -0.02 -6.22
C CYS A 20 -0.18 0.07 -4.69
N SER A 21 0.99 0.26 -4.07
CA SER A 21 1.10 0.46 -2.63
C SER A 21 0.51 1.81 -2.21
N THR A 22 0.76 2.88 -2.96
CA THR A 22 0.16 4.18 -2.67
C THR A 22 -1.37 4.13 -2.66
N ILE A 23 -1.99 3.48 -3.67
CA ILE A 23 -3.47 3.43 -3.76
C ILE A 23 -4.08 2.86 -2.50
N GLN A 24 -3.64 1.67 -2.07
CA GLN A 24 -4.23 1.01 -0.91
C GLN A 24 -4.01 1.82 0.38
N MET A 25 -2.83 2.37 0.54
CA MET A 25 -2.49 3.15 1.72
C MET A 25 -3.33 4.43 1.83
N VAL A 26 -3.40 5.22 0.77
CA VAL A 26 -4.11 6.51 0.82
C VAL A 26 -5.61 6.37 0.99
N VAL A 27 -6.23 5.27 0.55
CA VAL A 27 -7.65 4.99 0.81
C VAL A 27 -7.91 4.88 2.31
N ALA A 28 -7.01 4.24 3.06
CA ALA A 28 -7.11 4.15 4.51
C ALA A 28 -6.67 5.45 5.22
N LEU A 29 -5.69 6.17 4.68
CA LEU A 29 -5.13 7.36 5.30
C LEU A 29 -5.98 8.63 5.12
N ALA A 30 -6.71 8.75 4.00
CA ALA A 30 -7.45 9.96 3.68
C ALA A 30 -8.47 10.37 4.78
N PRO A 31 -9.34 9.47 5.27
CA PRO A 31 -10.27 9.82 6.36
C PRO A 31 -9.53 10.18 7.65
N LEU A 32 -8.39 9.53 7.94
CA LEU A 32 -7.57 9.85 9.11
C LEU A 32 -6.90 11.22 8.98
N HIS A 33 -6.41 11.55 7.77
CA HIS A 33 -5.82 12.85 7.50
C HIS A 33 -6.83 13.99 7.60
N GLU A 34 -8.02 13.78 7.06
CA GLU A 34 -9.11 14.76 7.14
C GLU A 34 -9.51 15.07 8.59
N GLN A 35 -9.60 14.03 9.43
CA GLN A 35 -10.07 14.17 10.82
C GLN A 35 -8.95 14.60 11.79
N TYR A 36 -7.74 14.05 11.68
CA TYR A 36 -6.70 14.18 12.69
C TYR A 36 -5.45 14.90 12.22
N LYS A 37 -5.31 15.19 10.92
CA LYS A 37 -4.13 15.79 10.29
C LYS A 37 -2.87 14.95 10.48
N ILE A 38 -2.50 14.21 9.46
CA ILE A 38 -1.27 13.43 9.44
C ILE A 38 -0.09 14.41 9.31
N ASN A 39 0.86 14.29 10.22
CA ASN A 39 2.12 15.03 10.21
C ASN A 39 3.25 14.19 9.61
N ARG A 40 3.31 12.89 9.96
CA ARG A 40 4.40 12.02 9.51
C ARG A 40 3.94 10.59 9.28
N LEU A 41 4.53 9.94 8.27
CA LEU A 41 4.35 8.54 7.93
C LEU A 41 5.70 7.83 7.87
N VAL A 42 5.81 6.68 8.52
CA VAL A 42 6.88 5.72 8.33
C VAL A 42 6.26 4.43 7.79
N ILE A 43 6.70 4.01 6.60
CA ILE A 43 6.05 2.95 5.84
C ILE A 43 7.07 1.84 5.58
N SER A 44 6.69 0.61 5.88
CA SER A 44 7.40 -0.58 5.39
C SER A 44 6.42 -1.40 4.58
N THR A 45 6.72 -1.62 3.30
CA THR A 45 5.87 -2.43 2.44
C THR A 45 6.36 -3.88 2.38
N TYR A 46 5.42 -4.80 2.25
CA TYR A 46 5.64 -6.22 2.01
C TYR A 46 4.90 -6.56 0.71
N GLN A 47 5.61 -6.33 -0.40
CA GLN A 47 5.00 -6.37 -1.72
C GLN A 47 5.10 -7.76 -2.35
N SER A 48 3.95 -8.28 -2.80
CA SER A 48 3.90 -9.46 -3.63
C SER A 48 4.81 -9.33 -4.86
N PHE A 49 5.52 -10.39 -5.21
CA PHE A 49 6.31 -10.46 -6.45
C PHE A 49 5.46 -10.31 -7.71
N THR A 50 4.15 -10.60 -7.64
CA THR A 50 3.23 -10.45 -8.78
C THR A 50 3.14 -9.01 -9.31
N GLY A 51 3.48 -8.01 -8.47
CA GLY A 51 3.54 -6.61 -8.88
C GLY A 51 4.65 -6.28 -9.88
N THR A 52 5.67 -7.14 -10.01
CA THR A 52 6.74 -6.98 -11.00
C THR A 52 6.36 -7.56 -12.37
N GLY A 53 5.31 -8.39 -12.44
CA GLY A 53 4.80 -8.94 -13.70
C GLY A 53 5.04 -10.44 -13.88
N ALA A 54 4.75 -10.94 -15.07
CA ALA A 54 4.76 -12.37 -15.37
C ALA A 54 6.15 -13.03 -15.21
N GLU A 55 7.21 -12.31 -15.55
CA GLU A 55 8.59 -12.81 -15.41
C GLU A 55 8.96 -13.07 -13.95
N ALA A 56 8.49 -12.24 -13.01
CA ALA A 56 8.71 -12.46 -11.58
C ALA A 56 7.93 -13.69 -11.06
N VAL A 57 6.75 -13.94 -11.61
CA VAL A 57 5.99 -15.15 -11.30
C VAL A 57 6.75 -16.37 -11.80
N ALA A 58 7.26 -16.34 -13.05
CA ALA A 58 8.04 -17.43 -13.62
C ALA A 58 9.35 -17.68 -12.85
N GLN A 59 10.03 -16.60 -12.42
CA GLN A 59 11.23 -16.74 -11.55
C GLN A 59 10.88 -17.42 -10.24
N TYR A 60 9.87 -16.93 -9.53
CA TYR A 60 9.42 -17.53 -8.27
C TYR A 60 9.06 -19.02 -8.42
N GLU A 61 8.32 -19.37 -9.47
CA GLU A 61 7.91 -20.75 -9.72
C GLU A 61 9.11 -21.64 -10.05
N SER A 62 10.05 -21.18 -10.88
CA SER A 62 11.27 -21.92 -11.20
C SER A 62 12.14 -22.18 -9.97
N GLU A 63 12.29 -21.17 -9.11
CA GLU A 63 13.05 -21.29 -7.85
C GLU A 63 12.37 -22.26 -6.86
N ARG A 64 11.03 -22.18 -6.74
CA ARG A 64 10.25 -23.10 -5.90
C ARG A 64 10.36 -24.57 -6.36
N ASP A 65 10.30 -24.77 -7.67
CA ASP A 65 10.25 -26.12 -8.27
C ASP A 65 11.66 -26.66 -8.58
N GLY A 66 12.72 -25.88 -8.31
CA GLY A 66 14.11 -26.26 -8.57
C GLY A 66 14.41 -26.42 -10.08
N THR A 67 13.71 -25.69 -10.93
CA THR A 67 13.92 -25.68 -12.39
C THR A 67 14.80 -24.53 -12.80
N GLU A 68 15.52 -24.69 -13.92
CA GLU A 68 16.36 -23.62 -14.46
C GLU A 68 15.51 -22.57 -15.22
N MET A 69 15.86 -21.31 -15.02
CA MET A 69 15.34 -20.17 -15.79
C MET A 69 16.52 -19.39 -16.37
N ASP A 70 16.37 -18.91 -17.59
CA ASP A 70 17.36 -18.04 -18.25
C ASP A 70 17.61 -16.78 -17.39
N GLU A 71 18.86 -16.56 -16.99
CA GLU A 71 19.27 -15.43 -16.16
C GLU A 71 18.88 -14.08 -16.77
N SER A 72 18.88 -13.95 -18.09
CA SER A 72 18.48 -12.70 -18.77
C SER A 72 17.00 -12.34 -18.62
N LYS A 73 16.17 -13.31 -18.19
CA LYS A 73 14.73 -13.15 -17.97
C LYS A 73 14.35 -12.98 -16.51
N LYS A 74 15.31 -13.09 -15.59
CA LYS A 74 15.06 -12.91 -14.15
C LYS A 74 14.99 -11.43 -13.81
N PRO A 75 13.82 -10.92 -13.34
CA PRO A 75 13.70 -9.52 -12.94
C PRO A 75 14.39 -9.24 -11.60
N TYR A 76 14.64 -10.27 -10.78
CA TYR A 76 15.35 -10.13 -9.51
C TYR A 76 16.76 -10.70 -9.62
N HIS A 77 17.73 -9.94 -9.15
CA HIS A 77 19.13 -10.36 -9.09
C HIS A 77 19.37 -11.49 -8.07
N TYR A 78 18.58 -11.52 -7.01
CA TYR A 78 18.61 -12.54 -5.98
C TYR A 78 17.34 -13.40 -6.01
N PRO A 79 17.40 -14.66 -5.53
CA PRO A 79 16.21 -15.48 -5.41
C PRO A 79 15.13 -14.80 -4.59
N ILE A 80 13.88 -14.90 -5.07
CA ILE A 80 12.70 -14.39 -4.33
C ILE A 80 12.02 -15.49 -3.52
N PHE A 81 12.16 -16.77 -3.90
CA PHE A 81 11.64 -17.88 -3.13
C PHE A 81 12.31 -17.96 -1.77
N GLU A 82 11.52 -18.03 -0.70
CA GLU A 82 11.99 -18.02 0.70
C GLU A 82 12.88 -16.81 1.08
N ASN A 83 12.70 -15.67 0.42
CA ASN A 83 13.54 -14.50 0.63
C ASN A 83 12.74 -13.19 0.69
N CYS A 84 13.32 -12.17 1.35
CA CYS A 84 12.85 -10.80 1.35
C CYS A 84 13.89 -9.91 0.68
N ILE A 85 13.50 -9.21 -0.40
CA ILE A 85 14.41 -8.36 -1.16
C ILE A 85 14.02 -6.89 -0.90
N PRO A 86 14.83 -6.11 -0.16
CA PRO A 86 14.55 -4.69 0.14
C PRO A 86 14.90 -3.79 -1.06
N HIS A 87 14.35 -4.13 -2.22
CA HIS A 87 14.62 -3.45 -3.47
C HIS A 87 13.43 -3.60 -4.41
N CYS A 88 12.74 -2.49 -4.68
CA CYS A 88 11.65 -2.40 -5.64
C CYS A 88 11.92 -1.23 -6.57
N ASP A 89 12.00 -1.47 -7.90
CA ASP A 89 12.37 -0.48 -8.93
C ASP A 89 13.86 -0.06 -8.81
N ILE A 90 14.31 0.96 -9.52
CA ILE A 90 15.70 1.41 -9.56
C ILE A 90 16.06 2.30 -8.36
N PHE A 91 17.33 2.27 -7.94
CA PHE A 91 17.86 3.21 -6.96
C PHE A 91 18.07 4.59 -7.58
N LEU A 92 17.83 5.62 -6.76
CA LEU A 92 18.05 7.03 -7.07
C LEU A 92 19.31 7.54 -6.36
N GLU A 93 19.73 8.77 -6.65
CA GLU A 93 20.95 9.39 -6.08
C GLU A 93 20.93 9.53 -4.56
N ASN A 94 19.78 9.50 -3.94
CA ASN A 94 19.58 9.60 -2.49
C ASN A 94 19.43 8.25 -1.80
N ASP A 95 19.82 7.16 -2.46
CA ASP A 95 19.71 5.76 -1.99
C ASP A 95 18.30 5.24 -1.76
N TYR A 96 17.27 6.04 -2.01
CA TYR A 96 15.89 5.55 -2.10
C TYR A 96 15.65 4.89 -3.46
N THR A 97 14.74 3.94 -3.50
CA THR A 97 14.24 3.43 -4.78
C THR A 97 13.17 4.37 -5.35
N LYS A 98 12.97 4.31 -6.68
CA LYS A 98 11.88 5.03 -7.33
C LYS A 98 10.52 4.63 -6.78
N GLU A 99 10.34 3.37 -6.38
CA GLU A 99 9.13 2.87 -5.74
C GLU A 99 8.86 3.57 -4.41
N GLU A 100 9.87 3.74 -3.58
CA GLU A 100 9.77 4.45 -2.30
C GLU A 100 9.45 5.93 -2.49
N MET A 101 10.06 6.57 -3.48
CA MET A 101 9.77 7.97 -3.79
C MET A 101 8.37 8.18 -4.38
N LYS A 102 7.78 7.19 -5.07
CA LYS A 102 6.36 7.24 -5.43
C LYS A 102 5.48 7.31 -4.19
N LEU A 103 5.74 6.49 -3.17
CA LEU A 103 5.01 6.56 -1.89
C LEU A 103 5.09 7.95 -1.27
N VAL A 104 6.23 8.63 -1.34
CA VAL A 104 6.40 9.99 -0.83
C VAL A 104 5.58 11.00 -1.63
N HIS A 105 5.81 11.05 -2.95
CA HIS A 105 5.25 12.11 -3.79
C HIS A 105 3.77 11.94 -4.05
N GLU A 106 3.33 10.71 -4.32
CA GLU A 106 1.92 10.44 -4.62
C GLU A 106 1.04 10.61 -3.38
N THR A 107 1.51 10.22 -2.18
CA THR A 107 0.79 10.44 -0.93
C THR A 107 0.48 11.92 -0.73
N ARG A 108 1.48 12.77 -0.82
CA ARG A 108 1.30 14.23 -0.70
C ARG A 108 0.34 14.77 -1.75
N LYS A 109 0.53 14.39 -3.01
CA LYS A 109 -0.30 14.83 -4.13
C LYS A 109 -1.77 14.41 -3.96
N ILE A 110 -2.03 13.15 -3.57
CA ILE A 110 -3.39 12.60 -3.48
C ILE A 110 -4.12 13.16 -2.27
N LEU A 111 -3.45 13.28 -1.13
CA LEU A 111 -4.01 13.88 0.09
C LEU A 111 -4.07 15.41 0.03
N GLY A 112 -3.38 16.05 -0.95
CA GLY A 112 -3.37 17.49 -1.14
C GLY A 112 -2.60 18.25 -0.06
N ASP A 113 -1.58 17.61 0.54
CA ASP A 113 -0.77 18.20 1.61
C ASP A 113 0.72 17.88 1.45
N ASP A 114 1.49 18.86 1.00
CA ASP A 114 2.94 18.74 0.79
C ASP A 114 3.75 18.77 2.10
N THR A 115 3.11 19.10 3.22
CA THR A 115 3.78 19.22 4.52
C THR A 115 3.97 17.87 5.22
N ILE A 116 3.26 16.83 4.80
CA ILE A 116 3.37 15.50 5.39
C ILE A 116 4.80 14.96 5.22
N GLY A 117 5.45 14.63 6.34
CA GLY A 117 6.73 13.92 6.35
C GLY A 117 6.49 12.45 5.98
N VAL A 118 7.09 11.96 4.90
CA VAL A 118 6.94 10.55 4.46
C VAL A 118 8.29 9.92 4.24
N THR A 119 8.51 8.74 4.80
CA THR A 119 9.65 7.86 4.49
C THR A 119 9.16 6.43 4.32
N ALA A 120 9.77 5.69 3.41
CA ALA A 120 9.37 4.34 3.10
C ALA A 120 10.55 3.41 2.87
N THR A 121 10.36 2.13 3.16
CA THR A 121 11.21 1.03 2.73
C THR A 121 10.35 0.02 1.98
N ALA A 122 10.64 -0.23 0.71
CA ALA A 122 9.88 -1.14 -0.12
C ALA A 122 10.56 -2.50 -0.23
N VAL A 123 9.87 -3.55 0.19
CA VAL A 123 10.39 -4.92 0.25
C VAL A 123 9.57 -5.87 -0.61
N ARG A 124 10.21 -6.65 -1.49
CA ARG A 124 9.57 -7.80 -2.14
C ARG A 124 9.57 -9.00 -1.22
N VAL A 125 8.44 -9.67 -1.16
CA VAL A 125 8.25 -10.88 -0.36
C VAL A 125 7.69 -12.02 -1.22
N PRO A 126 7.94 -13.30 -0.86
CA PRO A 126 7.52 -14.46 -1.63
C PRO A 126 6.02 -14.78 -1.42
N VAL A 127 5.16 -13.77 -1.64
CA VAL A 127 3.71 -13.86 -1.48
C VAL A 127 3.03 -13.73 -2.83
N HIS A 128 2.14 -14.67 -3.15
CA HIS A 128 1.42 -14.68 -4.41
C HIS A 128 0.11 -13.91 -4.32
N GLY A 129 0.17 -12.62 -4.67
CA GLY A 129 -0.98 -11.70 -4.70
C GLY A 129 -1.25 -11.01 -3.36
N GLY A 130 -1.50 -9.73 -3.44
CA GLY A 130 -1.72 -8.82 -2.31
C GLY A 130 -0.43 -8.20 -1.77
N HIS A 131 -0.48 -6.87 -1.61
CA HIS A 131 0.55 -6.11 -0.90
C HIS A 131 0.10 -5.85 0.53
N SER A 132 1.03 -5.91 1.45
CA SER A 132 0.83 -5.51 2.85
C SER A 132 1.72 -4.35 3.21
N GLU A 133 1.30 -3.54 4.16
CA GLU A 133 2.04 -2.37 4.62
C GLU A 133 1.93 -2.21 6.13
N SER A 134 3.07 -2.04 6.78
CA SER A 134 3.15 -1.57 8.15
C SER A 134 3.36 -0.06 8.13
N ILE A 135 2.41 0.67 8.70
CA ILE A 135 2.38 2.13 8.65
C ILE A 135 2.37 2.66 10.07
N ASN A 136 3.38 3.46 10.41
CA ASN A 136 3.38 4.28 11.61
C ASN A 136 2.98 5.70 11.22
N ILE A 137 1.94 6.21 11.86
CA ILE A 137 1.27 7.47 11.55
C ILE A 137 1.40 8.38 12.76
N THR A 138 1.95 9.58 12.60
CA THR A 138 1.92 10.63 13.62
C THR A 138 0.92 11.71 13.20
N PHE A 139 0.00 12.05 14.10
CA PHE A 139 -1.02 13.06 13.89
C PHE A 139 -0.64 14.41 14.51
N GLU A 140 -1.20 15.49 13.99
CA GLU A 140 -1.14 16.80 14.61
C GLU A 140 -2.12 16.89 15.81
N ASN A 141 -3.32 16.34 15.64
CA ASN A 141 -4.39 16.36 16.63
C ASN A 141 -4.43 15.07 17.47
N GLU A 142 -4.96 15.18 18.68
CA GLU A 142 -5.26 14.01 19.52
C GLU A 142 -6.34 13.14 18.88
N TYR A 143 -6.30 11.85 19.15
CA TYR A 143 -7.29 10.90 18.68
C TYR A 143 -7.69 9.89 19.76
N ASP A 144 -8.89 9.36 19.65
CA ASP A 144 -9.30 8.15 20.35
C ASP A 144 -9.22 6.93 19.43
N ILE A 145 -8.73 5.82 19.94
CA ILE A 145 -8.55 4.59 19.13
C ILE A 145 -9.89 3.98 18.68
N THR A 146 -10.93 4.15 19.49
CA THR A 146 -12.28 3.68 19.17
C THR A 146 -12.86 4.51 18.02
N ASP A 147 -12.66 5.82 18.06
CA ASP A 147 -13.10 6.73 17.00
C ASP A 147 -12.36 6.46 15.69
N VAL A 148 -11.06 6.19 15.74
CA VAL A 148 -10.27 5.76 14.56
C VAL A 148 -10.85 4.48 13.96
N LYS A 149 -11.16 3.47 14.77
CA LYS A 149 -11.77 2.22 14.30
C LYS A 149 -13.15 2.45 13.69
N ASN A 150 -13.98 3.25 14.34
CA ASN A 150 -15.31 3.59 13.83
C ASN A 150 -15.23 4.36 12.52
N LEU A 151 -14.32 5.32 12.40
CA LEU A 151 -14.09 6.09 11.18
C LEU A 151 -13.70 5.17 10.03
N LEU A 152 -12.70 4.31 10.22
CA LEU A 152 -12.24 3.37 9.19
C LEU A 152 -13.29 2.33 8.81
N ALA A 153 -14.06 1.81 9.78
CA ALA A 153 -15.13 0.86 9.52
C ALA A 153 -16.27 1.43 8.65
N ASN A 154 -16.44 2.76 8.65
CA ASN A 154 -17.46 3.46 7.87
C ASN A 154 -16.89 4.17 6.62
N SER A 155 -15.59 4.03 6.35
CA SER A 155 -14.95 4.68 5.21
C SER A 155 -15.17 3.88 3.91
N PRO A 156 -15.53 4.54 2.80
CA PRO A 156 -15.72 3.87 1.52
C PRO A 156 -14.46 3.13 1.05
N GLY A 157 -14.62 1.91 0.56
CA GLY A 157 -13.53 1.08 0.05
C GLY A 157 -12.64 0.44 1.12
N VAL A 158 -12.92 0.66 2.41
CA VAL A 158 -12.18 0.09 3.55
C VAL A 158 -13.01 -1.00 4.24
N ILE A 159 -12.35 -2.09 4.58
CA ILE A 159 -12.87 -3.13 5.48
C ILE A 159 -12.00 -3.19 6.72
N LEU A 160 -12.58 -2.87 7.87
CA LEU A 160 -11.91 -3.04 9.16
C LEU A 160 -11.95 -4.51 9.58
N GLN A 161 -10.76 -5.11 9.75
CA GLN A 161 -10.57 -6.48 10.19
C GLN A 161 -9.57 -6.47 11.37
N ASP A 162 -10.04 -6.15 12.57
CA ASP A 162 -9.18 -5.89 13.72
C ASP A 162 -9.75 -6.46 15.02
N ASN A 163 -9.63 -7.77 15.17
CA ASN A 163 -9.99 -8.47 16.41
C ASN A 163 -8.84 -9.39 16.87
N PRO A 164 -7.84 -8.86 17.60
CA PRO A 164 -6.69 -9.63 18.05
C PRO A 164 -7.05 -10.83 18.94
N SER A 165 -8.12 -10.76 19.72
CA SER A 165 -8.54 -11.84 20.61
C SER A 165 -9.03 -13.09 19.84
N LYS A 166 -9.44 -12.91 18.59
CA LYS A 166 -9.84 -13.99 17.66
C LYS A 166 -8.80 -14.27 16.57
N ASN A 167 -7.63 -13.63 16.63
CA ASN A 167 -6.62 -13.66 15.56
C ASN A 167 -7.16 -13.19 14.19
N GLU A 168 -8.09 -12.22 14.21
CA GLU A 168 -8.64 -11.63 13.00
C GLU A 168 -7.86 -10.36 12.65
N TYR A 169 -7.15 -10.40 11.54
CA TYR A 169 -6.37 -9.30 10.98
C TYR A 169 -6.19 -9.48 9.46
N PRO A 170 -5.93 -8.41 8.70
CA PRO A 170 -5.77 -8.50 7.26
C PRO A 170 -4.54 -9.33 6.86
N MET A 171 -4.72 -10.16 5.84
CA MET A 171 -3.64 -10.94 5.22
C MET A 171 -3.83 -11.00 3.70
N PRO A 172 -2.75 -11.08 2.91
CA PRO A 172 -2.83 -11.26 1.45
C PRO A 172 -3.69 -12.45 1.04
N LEU A 173 -3.63 -13.54 1.83
CA LEU A 173 -4.42 -14.75 1.62
C LEU A 173 -5.93 -14.48 1.48
N PHE A 174 -6.47 -13.53 2.24
CA PHE A 174 -7.89 -13.20 2.25
C PHE A 174 -8.22 -11.95 1.43
N ALA A 175 -7.26 -11.07 1.21
CA ALA A 175 -7.42 -9.87 0.38
C ALA A 175 -7.31 -10.17 -1.13
N LYS A 176 -6.64 -11.25 -1.51
CA LYS A 176 -6.52 -11.68 -2.90
C LYS A 176 -7.89 -11.85 -3.56
N ASN A 177 -8.04 -11.31 -4.77
CA ASN A 177 -9.29 -11.29 -5.56
C ASN A 177 -10.41 -10.41 -4.96
N LYS A 178 -10.11 -9.56 -3.98
CA LYS A 178 -11.04 -8.56 -3.44
C LYS A 178 -10.73 -7.17 -4.00
N ASN A 179 -11.73 -6.30 -3.98
CA ASN A 179 -11.59 -4.93 -4.50
C ASN A 179 -11.38 -3.89 -3.38
N GLU A 180 -11.52 -4.30 -2.13
CA GLU A 180 -11.45 -3.45 -0.96
C GLU A 180 -10.03 -3.39 -0.40
N VAL A 181 -9.80 -2.39 0.42
CA VAL A 181 -8.61 -2.23 1.26
C VAL A 181 -8.93 -2.72 2.67
N PHE A 182 -8.18 -3.68 3.14
CA PHE A 182 -8.34 -4.27 4.48
C PHE A 182 -7.40 -3.60 5.47
N VAL A 183 -7.93 -3.16 6.59
CA VAL A 183 -7.18 -2.47 7.63
C VAL A 183 -7.35 -3.17 8.97
N GLY A 184 -6.28 -3.27 9.73
CA GLY A 184 -6.31 -3.85 11.07
C GLY A 184 -5.02 -3.62 11.83
N ARG A 185 -4.84 -4.33 12.94
CA ARG A 185 -3.71 -4.16 13.84
C ARG A 185 -3.54 -2.72 14.31
N LEU A 186 -4.68 -2.02 14.45
CA LEU A 186 -4.73 -0.65 14.94
C LEU A 186 -4.39 -0.60 16.42
N ARG A 187 -3.35 0.13 16.75
CA ARG A 187 -2.86 0.30 18.13
C ARG A 187 -2.09 1.59 18.28
N ARG A 188 -2.15 2.18 19.46
CA ARG A 188 -1.32 3.33 19.78
C ARG A 188 0.17 2.95 19.65
N ASP A 189 0.96 3.88 19.20
CA ASP A 189 2.41 3.82 19.39
C ASP A 189 2.73 4.51 20.71
N GLU A 190 3.09 3.73 21.72
CA GLU A 190 3.36 4.23 23.06
C GLU A 190 4.71 4.94 23.19
N SER A 191 5.54 4.88 22.14
CA SER A 191 6.87 5.51 22.13
C SER A 191 6.83 6.98 21.72
N ILE A 192 5.77 7.42 21.02
CA ILE A 192 5.59 8.78 20.50
C ILE A 192 4.15 9.24 20.76
N PRO A 193 3.94 10.47 21.30
CA PRO A 193 2.61 11.05 21.41
C PRO A 193 1.90 11.15 20.06
N LYS A 194 0.58 10.95 20.06
CA LYS A 194 -0.29 11.07 18.89
C LYS A 194 0.06 10.14 17.72
N ALA A 195 0.77 9.05 18.00
CA ALA A 195 1.15 8.10 16.97
C ALA A 195 0.32 6.81 17.02
N LEU A 196 0.04 6.29 15.82
CA LEU A 196 -0.77 5.10 15.56
C LEU A 196 0.01 4.12 14.69
N ASN A 197 -0.03 2.85 15.02
CA ASN A 197 0.40 1.78 14.13
C ASN A 197 -0.80 1.16 13.44
N MET A 198 -0.69 0.95 12.14
CA MET A 198 -1.71 0.36 11.27
C MET A 198 -1.09 -0.72 10.36
N TRP A 199 -1.88 -1.73 10.06
CA TRP A 199 -1.58 -2.73 9.04
C TRP A 199 -2.63 -2.65 7.94
N CYS A 200 -2.17 -2.50 6.69
CA CYS A 200 -3.00 -2.33 5.51
C CYS A 200 -2.69 -3.43 4.49
N VAL A 201 -3.72 -4.01 3.88
CA VAL A 201 -3.57 -5.07 2.87
C VAL A 201 -4.59 -4.87 1.76
N SER A 202 -4.17 -5.03 0.50
CA SER A 202 -5.09 -5.07 -0.65
C SER A 202 -4.54 -5.93 -1.78
N ASP A 203 -5.40 -6.36 -2.69
CA ASP A 203 -4.97 -7.02 -3.93
C ASP A 203 -4.30 -5.99 -4.85
N ASN A 204 -3.00 -6.21 -5.08
CA ASN A 204 -2.15 -5.30 -5.85
C ASN A 204 -2.47 -5.24 -7.36
N LEU A 205 -3.15 -6.25 -7.89
CA LEU A 205 -3.57 -6.30 -9.29
C LEU A 205 -4.99 -5.77 -9.50
N ARG A 206 -5.81 -5.75 -8.44
CA ARG A 206 -7.17 -5.22 -8.46
C ARG A 206 -7.21 -3.77 -7.98
N LYS A 207 -7.46 -3.54 -6.69
CA LYS A 207 -7.51 -2.17 -6.14
C LYS A 207 -6.20 -1.43 -6.38
N GLY A 208 -5.07 -2.12 -6.24
CA GLY A 208 -3.75 -1.55 -6.51
C GLY A 208 -3.47 -1.22 -7.99
N ALA A 209 -4.31 -1.66 -8.94
CA ALA A 209 -4.07 -1.46 -10.38
C ALA A 209 -5.36 -1.37 -11.19
N ALA A 210 -5.80 -2.50 -11.78
CA ALA A 210 -6.85 -2.53 -12.79
C ALA A 210 -8.20 -2.04 -12.27
N THR A 211 -8.64 -2.50 -11.10
CA THR A 211 -9.93 -2.09 -10.53
C THR A 211 -9.96 -0.58 -10.29
N ASN A 212 -8.88 0.01 -9.76
CA ASN A 212 -8.83 1.46 -9.53
C ASN A 212 -8.91 2.25 -10.84
N ALA A 213 -8.24 1.77 -11.90
CA ALA A 213 -8.32 2.40 -13.22
C ALA A 213 -9.74 2.35 -13.81
N VAL A 214 -10.43 1.19 -13.68
CA VAL A 214 -11.84 1.06 -14.10
C VAL A 214 -12.74 1.99 -13.30
N GLN A 215 -12.60 2.03 -11.98
CA GLN A 215 -13.38 2.93 -11.11
C GLN A 215 -13.17 4.42 -11.45
N ILE A 216 -11.97 4.81 -11.86
CA ILE A 216 -11.70 6.17 -12.38
C ILE A 216 -12.47 6.42 -13.68
N ALA A 217 -12.46 5.44 -14.61
CA ALA A 217 -13.18 5.55 -15.86
C ALA A 217 -14.72 5.59 -15.68
N GLU A 218 -15.25 4.86 -14.72
CA GLU A 218 -16.68 4.87 -14.39
C GLU A 218 -17.15 6.19 -13.77
N TYR A 219 -16.22 6.94 -13.15
CA TYR A 219 -16.51 8.24 -12.55
C TYR A 219 -16.65 9.37 -13.60
N LEU A 220 -16.00 9.24 -14.76
CA LEU A 220 -15.97 10.25 -15.85
C LEU A 220 -17.14 10.10 -16.82
#